data_0d641d891b3afbf4a02da687489458c4
#
_entry.id   0d641d891b3afbf4a02da687489458c4
#
_cell.length_a   1.000
_cell.length_b   1.000
_cell.length_c   1.000
_cell.angle_alpha   90.00
_cell.angle_beta   90.00
_cell.angle_gamma   90.00
#
_symmetry.space_group_name_H-M   'P 1'
#
loop_
_entity.id
_entity.type
_entity.pdbx_description
1 polymer ?
#
loop_
_entity_poly.entity_id
_entity_poly.type
_entity_poly.pdbx_seq_one_letter_code
_entity_poly.pdbx_strand_id
1 'polypeptide(L)'
;MFGFKNLGKVVLAFASVALLTGHAVADNITVDGKSRSMLVYAPSGIEKNRPLIIQMHGMNQDAPYQKNAAKWESIADTARFVVVFPNGENKAWDIGGNKDINFIKAIINEMYNKYGIDKNRVYVSGFSMGGMMSYHVANKMGDQIAAIAPVSGGGGVNSPKRAMPIMHTHGTTDDVVNYNSTVNTLKGWVNAQKCSSNSQKIKPYPSTKPGSAASLEIWSGCTDGVEVRLLTIDGKGHWYSMDEAVSVNTSVEIWNFVKNYSLDGSSITPPAPAIVVPTNREEVFNGGFDSSAVAWDLQTHGDAQATGDAKDGKYKLDISAIGTQNYQVQLIQHDLRLVKDQWYEVSFDAVASAARTLEVNVEQHNDPWESYLKEKQNFEIGTDVKNFKFNFQMTAATDTNSRLSFNAGAATGTLMLDNVVLKKIDAPAESSTRIRLGALTNRVETVYTVFDMNGTFIGKIAAKSHDEVRGKLRMMVKRGGVYLIKSGNGVTRQIKVTK
;
A
#
# COMPACT_ATOMS: atom_id res chain seq x y z
N MET A 1 72.54 7.43 3.58
CA MET A 1 71.79 8.63 4.00
C MET A 1 70.77 8.95 2.91
N PHE A 2 69.61 8.33 2.98
CA PHE A 2 68.47 8.66 2.11
C PHE A 2 67.20 8.50 2.94
N GLY A 3 66.47 9.60 3.11
CA GLY A 3 65.29 9.70 3.96
C GLY A 3 64.06 9.11 3.34
N PHE A 4 63.27 8.40 4.14
CA PHE A 4 61.95 7.92 3.80
C PHE A 4 60.91 9.02 4.00
N LYS A 5 60.23 9.36 2.91
CA LYS A 5 59.11 10.30 2.88
C LYS A 5 57.83 9.58 3.39
N ASN A 6 57.12 10.32 4.23
CA ASN A 6 55.81 9.98 4.77
C ASN A 6 54.80 9.68 3.64
N LEU A 7 54.19 8.49 3.67
CA LEU A 7 52.91 8.20 2.97
C LEU A 7 51.75 8.58 3.90
N GLY A 8 51.06 9.64 3.53
CA GLY A 8 49.82 10.02 4.17
C GLY A 8 48.73 8.95 3.96
N LYS A 9 48.12 8.50 5.07
CA LYS A 9 46.95 7.66 5.04
C LYS A 9 45.77 8.47 4.50
N VAL A 10 45.30 8.16 3.28
CA VAL A 10 44.02 8.62 2.78
C VAL A 10 42.95 7.77 3.48
N VAL A 11 42.25 8.38 4.41
CA VAL A 11 41.02 7.80 4.98
C VAL A 11 39.91 8.04 3.96
N LEU A 12 39.54 7.01 3.20
CA LEU A 12 38.31 7.01 2.42
C LEU A 12 37.13 6.90 3.41
N ALA A 13 36.46 8.01 3.63
CA ALA A 13 35.15 8.01 4.26
C ALA A 13 34.16 7.43 3.25
N PHE A 14 33.75 6.17 3.46
CA PHE A 14 32.57 5.63 2.79
C PHE A 14 31.36 6.36 3.35
N ALA A 15 30.86 7.35 2.61
CA ALA A 15 29.51 7.84 2.81
C ALA A 15 28.56 6.71 2.37
N SER A 16 28.00 6.00 3.33
CA SER A 16 26.88 5.08 3.07
C SER A 16 25.70 5.90 2.56
N VAL A 17 25.44 5.79 1.26
CA VAL A 17 24.18 6.22 0.66
C VAL A 17 23.08 5.34 1.29
N ALA A 18 22.31 5.90 2.23
CA ALA A 18 21.15 5.25 2.79
C ALA A 18 20.10 5.11 1.67
N LEU A 19 19.73 3.87 1.37
CA LEU A 19 18.62 3.54 0.47
C LEU A 19 17.35 4.27 0.95
N LEU A 20 16.62 4.85 -0.01
CA LEU A 20 15.44 5.71 0.16
C LEU A 20 14.15 5.00 0.57
N THR A 21 14.19 3.79 1.09
CA THR A 21 13.06 3.14 1.75
C THR A 21 13.23 3.26 3.25
N GLY A 22 12.19 3.73 3.97
CA GLY A 22 12.20 3.74 5.44
C GLY A 22 12.43 2.33 5.96
N HIS A 23 13.58 2.07 6.56
CA HIS A 23 13.88 0.79 7.19
C HIS A 23 13.85 0.98 8.70
N ALA A 24 13.27 -0.01 9.41
CA ALA A 24 13.38 -0.02 10.86
C ALA A 24 14.85 -0.26 11.25
N VAL A 25 15.44 0.73 11.91
CA VAL A 25 16.84 0.71 12.34
C VAL A 25 16.90 0.36 13.82
N ALA A 26 17.78 -0.55 14.19
CA ALA A 26 18.10 -0.80 15.59
C ALA A 26 18.83 0.41 16.18
N ASP A 27 18.38 0.85 17.33
CA ASP A 27 18.95 1.99 18.06
C ASP A 27 19.10 1.64 19.55
N ASN A 28 20.05 2.29 20.23
CA ASN A 28 20.30 2.07 21.65
C ASN A 28 20.48 3.41 22.35
N ILE A 29 19.84 3.57 23.49
CA ILE A 29 20.00 4.76 24.34
C ILE A 29 20.37 4.34 25.76
N THR A 30 21.14 5.16 26.45
CA THR A 30 21.49 4.93 27.85
C THR A 30 20.43 5.55 28.76
N VAL A 31 19.85 4.73 29.64
CA VAL A 31 18.82 5.14 30.60
C VAL A 31 19.22 4.59 31.97
N ASP A 32 19.33 5.45 32.97
CA ASP A 32 19.71 5.09 34.33
C ASP A 32 20.99 4.23 34.38
N GLY A 33 21.98 4.58 33.53
CA GLY A 33 23.27 3.88 33.42
C GLY A 33 23.23 2.55 32.65
N LYS A 34 22.09 2.15 32.08
CA LYS A 34 21.92 0.92 31.29
C LYS A 34 21.66 1.22 29.83
N SER A 35 22.23 0.42 28.93
CA SER A 35 21.88 0.46 27.51
C SER A 35 20.52 -0.21 27.30
N ARG A 36 19.59 0.51 26.64
CA ARG A 36 18.24 0.05 26.29
C ARG A 36 18.09 0.09 24.77
N SER A 37 17.64 -0.99 24.20
CA SER A 37 17.51 -1.15 22.75
C SER A 37 16.07 -0.91 22.27
N MET A 38 15.95 -0.46 21.02
CA MET A 38 14.67 -0.25 20.34
C MET A 38 14.84 -0.42 18.83
N LEU A 39 13.74 -0.61 18.12
CA LEU A 39 13.66 -0.41 16.68
C LEU A 39 12.97 0.91 16.40
N VAL A 40 13.52 1.70 15.51
CA VAL A 40 12.96 2.98 15.09
C VAL A 40 12.63 2.91 13.61
N TYR A 41 11.40 3.22 13.25
CA TYR A 41 10.99 3.42 11.87
C TYR A 41 10.61 4.88 11.67
N ALA A 42 11.27 5.52 10.74
CA ALA A 42 10.94 6.86 10.27
C ALA A 42 10.83 6.84 8.74
N PRO A 43 9.72 7.32 8.16
CA PRO A 43 9.60 7.47 6.72
C PRO A 43 10.77 8.25 6.13
N SER A 44 11.19 7.89 4.91
CA SER A 44 12.23 8.62 4.21
C SER A 44 11.85 10.10 4.08
N GLY A 45 12.81 10.99 4.31
CA GLY A 45 12.59 12.43 4.23
C GLY A 45 11.52 12.96 5.18
N ILE A 46 11.33 12.32 6.34
CA ILE A 46 10.32 12.78 7.30
C ILE A 46 10.60 14.21 7.76
N GLU A 47 9.60 15.06 7.72
CA GLU A 47 9.66 16.44 8.11
C GLU A 47 9.66 16.59 9.63
N LYS A 48 10.12 17.73 10.14
CA LYS A 48 9.97 18.07 11.58
C LYS A 48 8.51 18.28 11.98
N ASN A 49 8.27 18.27 13.28
CA ASN A 49 6.93 18.44 13.90
C ASN A 49 5.93 17.34 13.51
N ARG A 50 6.43 16.12 13.27
CA ARG A 50 5.59 14.95 13.02
C ARG A 50 5.31 14.17 14.30
N PRO A 51 4.17 13.45 14.40
CA PRO A 51 3.85 12.66 15.57
C PRO A 51 4.85 11.54 15.86
N LEU A 52 4.84 11.07 17.11
CA LEU A 52 5.54 9.86 17.55
C LEU A 52 4.55 8.83 18.09
N ILE A 53 4.67 7.59 17.63
CA ILE A 53 3.99 6.43 18.22
C ILE A 53 5.04 5.55 18.93
N ILE A 54 4.80 5.18 20.17
CA ILE A 54 5.59 4.20 20.92
C ILE A 54 4.74 2.94 21.07
N GLN A 55 5.16 1.85 20.43
CA GLN A 55 4.43 0.59 20.35
C GLN A 55 5.14 -0.52 21.14
N MET A 56 4.62 -0.89 22.30
CA MET A 56 5.22 -1.81 23.25
C MET A 56 4.77 -3.26 23.04
N HIS A 57 5.69 -4.21 23.17
CA HIS A 57 5.46 -5.65 23.03
C HIS A 57 4.79 -6.27 24.28
N GLY A 58 4.26 -7.49 24.13
CA GLY A 58 3.75 -8.30 25.25
C GLY A 58 4.88 -8.97 26.03
N MET A 59 4.52 -9.59 27.17
CA MET A 59 5.49 -10.35 27.99
C MET A 59 6.13 -11.49 27.16
N ASN A 60 7.40 -11.74 27.37
CA ASN A 60 8.24 -12.72 26.64
C ASN A 60 8.40 -12.45 25.12
N GLN A 61 7.99 -11.27 24.66
CA GLN A 61 8.17 -10.79 23.28
C GLN A 61 9.29 -9.74 23.23
N ASP A 62 9.52 -9.17 22.03
CA ASP A 62 10.53 -8.16 21.75
C ASP A 62 10.08 -7.18 20.66
N ALA A 63 10.91 -6.18 20.37
CA ALA A 63 10.64 -5.16 19.37
C ALA A 63 10.41 -5.72 17.95
N PRO A 64 11.23 -6.68 17.43
CA PRO A 64 10.98 -7.32 16.13
C PRO A 64 9.64 -8.04 16.06
N TYR A 65 9.25 -8.75 17.10
CA TYR A 65 7.96 -9.43 17.18
C TYR A 65 6.81 -8.42 17.07
N GLN A 66 6.84 -7.36 17.89
CA GLN A 66 5.78 -6.37 17.93
C GLN A 66 5.70 -5.56 16.62
N LYS A 67 6.83 -5.24 16.02
CA LYS A 67 6.89 -4.62 14.70
C LYS A 67 6.16 -5.46 13.65
N ASN A 68 6.49 -6.75 13.59
CA ASN A 68 5.87 -7.67 12.62
C ASN A 68 4.38 -7.91 12.89
N ALA A 69 3.96 -7.89 14.16
CA ALA A 69 2.56 -8.05 14.54
C ALA A 69 1.71 -6.81 14.22
N ALA A 70 2.25 -5.62 14.46
CA ALA A 70 1.49 -4.36 14.36
C ALA A 70 1.60 -3.67 12.99
N LYS A 71 2.65 -3.93 12.20
CA LYS A 71 2.84 -3.45 10.81
C LYS A 71 2.58 -1.95 10.64
N TRP A 72 3.18 -1.13 11.47
CA TRP A 72 2.97 0.31 11.48
C TRP A 72 3.60 1.04 10.29
N GLU A 73 4.56 0.44 9.59
CA GLU A 73 5.39 1.09 8.58
C GLU A 73 4.56 1.71 7.46
N SER A 74 3.63 0.97 6.88
CA SER A 74 2.78 1.48 5.80
C SER A 74 1.89 2.65 6.24
N ILE A 75 1.42 2.64 7.51
CA ILE A 75 0.64 3.73 8.06
C ILE A 75 1.56 4.94 8.32
N ALA A 76 2.77 4.70 8.84
CA ALA A 76 3.74 5.76 9.09
C ALA A 76 4.18 6.46 7.80
N ASP A 77 4.38 5.71 6.71
CA ASP A 77 4.74 6.27 5.41
C ASP A 77 3.68 7.24 4.87
N THR A 78 2.41 6.85 4.99
CA THR A 78 1.29 7.66 4.48
C THR A 78 0.93 8.82 5.40
N ALA A 79 0.89 8.57 6.71
CA ALA A 79 0.49 9.57 7.70
C ALA A 79 1.66 10.43 8.22
N ARG A 80 2.88 10.12 7.81
CA ARG A 80 4.11 10.87 8.12
C ARG A 80 4.34 11.04 9.61
N PHE A 81 4.64 9.92 10.32
CA PHE A 81 5.02 9.91 11.72
C PHE A 81 6.17 8.95 12.01
N VAL A 82 6.85 9.13 13.12
CA VAL A 82 7.88 8.20 13.62
C VAL A 82 7.22 7.13 14.48
N VAL A 83 7.62 5.86 14.33
CA VAL A 83 7.21 4.80 15.25
C VAL A 83 8.43 4.14 15.89
N VAL A 84 8.36 3.91 17.20
CA VAL A 84 9.40 3.24 17.98
C VAL A 84 8.83 1.99 18.63
N PHE A 85 9.56 0.89 18.47
CA PHE A 85 9.29 -0.39 19.13
C PHE A 85 10.41 -0.63 20.16
N PRO A 86 10.21 -0.26 21.43
CA PRO A 86 11.21 -0.45 22.46
C PRO A 86 11.26 -1.90 22.94
N ASN A 87 12.44 -2.33 23.45
CA ASN A 87 12.60 -3.60 24.13
C ASN A 87 12.50 -3.42 25.65
N GLY A 88 11.53 -4.10 26.24
CA GLY A 88 11.45 -4.26 27.69
C GLY A 88 12.61 -5.08 28.24
N GLU A 89 13.12 -4.75 29.41
CA GLU A 89 14.20 -5.50 30.07
C GLU A 89 13.71 -6.90 30.43
N ASN A 90 14.47 -7.93 30.07
CA ASN A 90 14.09 -9.34 30.20
C ASN A 90 12.74 -9.66 29.52
N LYS A 91 12.44 -9.00 28.39
CA LYS A 91 11.19 -9.16 27.62
C LYS A 91 9.92 -8.86 28.44
N ALA A 92 10.00 -7.92 29.37
CA ALA A 92 8.90 -7.50 30.23
C ALA A 92 8.95 -6.01 30.53
N TRP A 93 7.87 -5.46 31.09
CA TRP A 93 7.73 -4.04 31.41
C TRP A 93 7.58 -3.85 32.94
N ASP A 94 8.14 -2.77 33.47
CA ASP A 94 7.94 -2.33 34.84
C ASP A 94 6.62 -1.55 34.95
N ILE A 95 5.50 -2.28 35.05
CA ILE A 95 4.15 -1.70 35.10
C ILE A 95 3.77 -1.10 36.46
N GLY A 96 4.68 -1.08 37.41
CA GLY A 96 4.45 -0.52 38.75
C GLY A 96 5.45 0.55 39.16
N GLY A 97 6.65 0.53 38.61
CA GLY A 97 7.77 1.41 38.95
C GLY A 97 8.03 2.53 37.93
N ASN A 98 9.25 3.04 37.95
CA ASN A 98 9.65 4.17 37.11
C ASN A 98 10.70 3.79 36.03
N LYS A 99 11.22 2.59 36.06
CA LYS A 99 12.31 2.17 35.16
C LYS A 99 11.92 2.36 33.68
N ASP A 100 10.78 1.84 33.27
CA ASP A 100 10.33 1.96 31.90
C ASP A 100 9.63 3.30 31.60
N ILE A 101 9.14 4.01 32.62
CA ILE A 101 8.74 5.42 32.52
C ILE A 101 9.94 6.28 32.11
N ASN A 102 11.12 6.09 32.74
CA ASN A 102 12.34 6.79 32.38
C ASN A 102 12.80 6.43 30.95
N PHE A 103 12.66 5.17 30.56
CA PHE A 103 12.97 4.75 29.21
C PHE A 103 12.07 5.44 28.15
N ILE A 104 10.75 5.49 28.39
CA ILE A 104 9.83 6.17 27.48
C ILE A 104 10.15 7.67 27.37
N LYS A 105 10.46 8.35 28.48
CA LYS A 105 10.92 9.74 28.46
C LYS A 105 12.20 9.92 27.62
N ALA A 106 13.15 9.02 27.78
CA ALA A 106 14.38 9.05 27.02
C ALA A 106 14.13 8.84 25.52
N ILE A 107 13.22 7.92 25.15
CA ILE A 107 12.78 7.73 23.76
C ILE A 107 12.20 9.01 23.17
N ILE A 108 11.29 9.67 23.86
CA ILE A 108 10.68 10.94 23.38
C ILE A 108 11.75 12.00 23.13
N ASN A 109 12.72 12.14 24.05
CA ASN A 109 13.80 13.11 23.88
C ASN A 109 14.74 12.74 22.73
N GLU A 110 15.09 11.46 22.59
CA GLU A 110 15.93 10.98 21.48
C GLU A 110 15.25 11.20 20.12
N MET A 111 14.00 10.86 19.99
CA MET A 111 13.23 11.08 18.75
C MET A 111 13.04 12.56 18.43
N TYR A 112 12.90 13.40 19.46
CA TYR A 112 12.89 14.85 19.26
C TYR A 112 14.24 15.37 18.74
N ASN A 113 15.36 14.93 19.31
CA ASN A 113 16.69 15.33 18.89
C ASN A 113 17.01 14.86 17.47
N LYS A 114 16.65 13.63 17.15
CA LYS A 114 17.00 12.97 15.89
C LYS A 114 16.09 13.36 14.71
N TYR A 115 14.79 13.46 14.94
CA TYR A 115 13.78 13.69 13.90
C TYR A 115 12.98 14.98 14.08
N GLY A 116 13.13 15.67 15.20
CA GLY A 116 12.35 16.89 15.49
C GLY A 116 10.85 16.60 15.65
N ILE A 117 10.48 15.47 16.27
CA ILE A 117 9.07 15.08 16.45
C ILE A 117 8.29 16.15 17.21
N ASP A 118 6.98 16.19 17.04
CA ASP A 118 6.09 17.05 17.82
C ASP A 118 5.82 16.43 19.21
N LYS A 119 6.37 17.02 20.25
CA LYS A 119 6.16 16.56 21.63
C LYS A 119 4.72 16.70 22.12
N ASN A 120 3.88 17.51 21.46
CA ASN A 120 2.46 17.60 21.75
C ASN A 120 1.67 16.42 21.16
N ARG A 121 2.26 15.65 20.24
CA ARG A 121 1.64 14.52 19.55
C ARG A 121 2.42 13.23 19.73
N VAL A 122 2.62 12.86 20.99
CA VAL A 122 3.21 11.57 21.39
C VAL A 122 2.11 10.63 21.83
N TYR A 123 2.03 9.47 21.19
CA TYR A 123 1.03 8.45 21.48
C TYR A 123 1.70 7.17 21.93
N VAL A 124 1.04 6.47 22.85
CA VAL A 124 1.55 5.23 23.42
C VAL A 124 0.54 4.11 23.21
N SER A 125 1.01 3.00 22.67
CA SER A 125 0.24 1.78 22.47
C SER A 125 1.08 0.56 22.87
N GLY A 126 0.42 -0.58 23.02
CA GLY A 126 1.11 -1.83 23.29
C GLY A 126 0.15 -2.99 23.40
N PHE A 127 0.71 -4.20 23.22
CA PHE A 127 -0.03 -5.45 23.29
C PHE A 127 0.19 -6.13 24.65
N SER A 128 -0.85 -6.72 25.23
CA SER A 128 -0.77 -7.52 26.46
C SER A 128 -0.10 -6.72 27.61
N MET A 129 1.05 -7.15 28.12
CA MET A 129 1.81 -6.39 29.10
C MET A 129 2.22 -4.99 28.61
N GLY A 130 2.46 -4.79 27.29
CA GLY A 130 2.63 -3.47 26.69
C GLY A 130 1.38 -2.61 26.76
N GLY A 131 0.18 -3.21 26.68
CA GLY A 131 -1.09 -2.54 26.93
C GLY A 131 -1.25 -2.12 28.40
N MET A 132 -0.85 -2.98 29.34
CA MET A 132 -0.78 -2.63 30.77
C MET A 132 0.18 -1.47 31.01
N MET A 133 1.35 -1.50 30.37
CA MET A 133 2.33 -0.41 30.44
C MET A 133 1.79 0.89 29.85
N SER A 134 0.94 0.85 28.81
CA SER A 134 0.29 2.05 28.28
C SER A 134 -0.58 2.74 29.32
N TYR A 135 -1.34 2.00 30.11
CA TYR A 135 -2.10 2.54 31.23
C TYR A 135 -1.20 3.08 32.34
N HIS A 136 -0.09 2.39 32.63
CA HIS A 136 0.89 2.88 33.62
C HIS A 136 1.51 4.21 33.16
N VAL A 137 1.86 4.36 31.89
CA VAL A 137 2.32 5.61 31.30
C VAL A 137 1.27 6.71 31.42
N ALA A 138 -0.01 6.44 31.15
CA ALA A 138 -1.09 7.42 31.31
C ALA A 138 -1.19 7.94 32.76
N ASN A 139 -1.05 7.07 33.74
CA ASN A 139 -1.07 7.46 35.16
C ASN A 139 0.18 8.28 35.58
N LYS A 140 1.37 7.94 35.06
CA LYS A 140 2.65 8.52 35.51
C LYS A 140 3.10 9.76 34.77
N MET A 141 2.81 9.82 33.47
CA MET A 141 3.30 10.88 32.56
C MET A 141 2.24 11.35 31.54
N GLY A 142 0.96 11.33 31.96
CA GLY A 142 -0.15 11.78 31.10
C GLY A 142 -0.03 13.21 30.60
N ASP A 143 0.76 14.04 31.28
CA ASP A 143 1.11 15.42 30.88
C ASP A 143 2.11 15.47 29.67
N GLN A 144 2.68 14.35 29.26
CA GLN A 144 3.61 14.23 28.14
C GLN A 144 3.09 13.32 27.01
N ILE A 145 1.90 12.74 27.18
CA ILE A 145 1.30 11.78 26.26
C ILE A 145 -0.07 12.30 25.80
N ALA A 146 -0.28 12.45 24.51
CA ALA A 146 -1.52 12.98 23.97
C ALA A 146 -2.68 11.99 24.02
N ALA A 147 -2.42 10.70 23.77
CA ALA A 147 -3.41 9.61 23.86
C ALA A 147 -2.75 8.26 24.09
N ILE A 148 -3.51 7.30 24.62
CA ILE A 148 -3.08 5.90 24.71
C ILE A 148 -4.02 4.96 23.94
N ALA A 149 -3.45 3.87 23.42
CA ALA A 149 -4.22 2.85 22.71
C ALA A 149 -3.80 1.42 23.08
N PRO A 150 -4.15 0.96 24.29
CA PRO A 150 -3.82 -0.38 24.77
C PRO A 150 -4.58 -1.48 24.02
N VAL A 151 -3.90 -2.61 23.76
CA VAL A 151 -4.46 -3.80 23.10
C VAL A 151 -4.32 -5.01 24.01
N SER A 152 -5.42 -5.67 24.33
CA SER A 152 -5.46 -6.90 25.14
C SER A 152 -4.67 -6.83 26.45
N GLY A 153 -4.66 -5.66 27.11
CA GLY A 153 -3.95 -5.43 28.37
C GLY A 153 -4.63 -4.34 29.19
N GLY A 154 -5.16 -4.66 30.35
CA GLY A 154 -5.91 -3.74 31.22
C GLY A 154 -5.03 -2.96 32.19
N GLY A 155 -5.54 -1.82 32.70
CA GLY A 155 -4.92 -1.03 33.73
C GLY A 155 -5.87 -0.03 34.35
N GLY A 156 -5.94 -0.04 35.69
CA GLY A 156 -6.81 0.88 36.46
C GLY A 156 -6.33 2.33 36.41
N VAL A 157 -7.26 3.24 36.68
CA VAL A 157 -6.96 4.66 36.87
C VAL A 157 -6.33 4.87 38.24
N ASN A 158 -5.21 5.61 38.28
CA ASN A 158 -4.53 5.97 39.53
C ASN A 158 -3.94 7.38 39.39
N SER A 159 -4.75 8.37 39.77
CA SER A 159 -4.38 9.79 39.80
C SER A 159 -3.68 10.31 38.53
N PRO A 160 -4.28 10.16 37.35
CA PRO A 160 -3.70 10.68 36.13
C PRO A 160 -3.58 12.21 36.20
N LYS A 161 -2.53 12.78 35.61
CA LYS A 161 -2.27 14.24 35.65
C LYS A 161 -3.27 15.06 34.81
N ARG A 162 -3.97 14.43 33.89
CA ARG A 162 -5.03 15.03 33.09
C ARG A 162 -6.01 13.96 32.58
N ALA A 163 -7.12 14.40 32.03
CA ALA A 163 -7.99 13.50 31.26
C ALA A 163 -7.26 12.90 30.08
N MET A 164 -7.34 11.59 29.87
CA MET A 164 -6.59 10.84 28.88
C MET A 164 -7.52 10.28 27.80
N PRO A 165 -7.32 10.61 26.53
CA PRO A 165 -7.98 9.91 25.44
C PRO A 165 -7.52 8.45 25.41
N ILE A 166 -8.49 7.50 25.40
CA ILE A 166 -8.20 6.06 25.46
C ILE A 166 -8.99 5.35 24.39
N MET A 167 -8.31 4.54 23.54
CA MET A 167 -8.96 3.52 22.75
C MET A 167 -8.44 2.14 23.14
N HIS A 168 -9.25 1.36 23.83
CA HIS A 168 -8.91 -0.01 24.23
C HIS A 168 -9.42 -1.00 23.20
N THR A 169 -8.55 -1.87 22.70
CA THR A 169 -8.92 -2.97 21.79
C THR A 169 -8.82 -4.31 22.49
N HIS A 170 -9.86 -5.16 22.42
CA HIS A 170 -9.87 -6.45 23.09
C HIS A 170 -10.71 -7.50 22.37
N GLY A 171 -10.29 -8.75 22.45
CA GLY A 171 -11.04 -9.90 21.94
C GLY A 171 -11.95 -10.52 23.00
N THR A 172 -13.14 -10.95 22.63
CA THR A 172 -14.13 -11.50 23.60
C THR A 172 -13.76 -12.88 24.14
N THR A 173 -12.90 -13.62 23.45
CA THR A 173 -12.43 -14.97 23.86
C THR A 173 -10.96 -14.97 24.31
N ASP A 174 -10.47 -13.80 24.75
CA ASP A 174 -9.11 -13.68 25.31
C ASP A 174 -9.02 -14.50 26.61
N ASP A 175 -8.23 -15.56 26.59
CA ASP A 175 -8.06 -16.54 27.66
C ASP A 175 -6.82 -16.24 28.54
N VAL A 176 -6.03 -15.22 28.19
CA VAL A 176 -4.85 -14.78 28.95
C VAL A 176 -5.14 -13.53 29.78
N VAL A 177 -5.79 -12.53 29.16
CA VAL A 177 -6.22 -11.31 29.82
C VAL A 177 -7.75 -11.20 29.68
N ASN A 178 -8.46 -11.48 30.76
CA ASN A 178 -9.91 -11.61 30.73
C ASN A 178 -10.61 -10.34 30.24
N TYR A 179 -11.40 -10.46 29.18
CA TYR A 179 -12.15 -9.38 28.55
C TYR A 179 -13.03 -8.59 29.54
N ASN A 180 -13.87 -9.28 30.30
CA ASN A 180 -14.83 -8.63 31.21
C ASN A 180 -14.13 -7.86 32.33
N SER A 181 -13.05 -8.43 32.88
CA SER A 181 -12.23 -7.75 33.90
C SER A 181 -11.60 -6.46 33.36
N THR A 182 -11.09 -6.53 32.12
CA THR A 182 -10.47 -5.38 31.45
C THR A 182 -11.50 -4.29 31.10
N VAL A 183 -12.68 -4.66 30.63
CA VAL A 183 -13.79 -3.72 30.38
C VAL A 183 -14.20 -3.04 31.65
N ASN A 184 -14.24 -3.73 32.81
CA ASN A 184 -14.55 -3.11 34.10
C ASN A 184 -13.47 -2.09 34.55
N THR A 185 -12.19 -2.37 34.31
CA THR A 185 -11.14 -1.38 34.59
C THR A 185 -11.21 -0.18 33.65
N LEU A 186 -11.59 -0.38 32.37
CA LEU A 186 -11.83 0.72 31.42
C LEU A 186 -12.99 1.62 31.85
N LYS A 187 -14.07 1.03 32.38
CA LYS A 187 -15.18 1.80 32.97
C LYS A 187 -14.73 2.64 34.17
N GLY A 188 -13.71 2.22 34.90
CA GLY A 188 -13.06 3.05 35.92
C GLY A 188 -12.51 4.36 35.36
N TRP A 189 -11.88 4.31 34.17
CA TRP A 189 -11.43 5.53 33.47
C TRP A 189 -12.60 6.38 32.97
N VAL A 190 -13.66 5.77 32.42
CA VAL A 190 -14.89 6.48 32.02
C VAL A 190 -15.44 7.28 33.20
N ASN A 191 -15.55 6.66 34.38
CA ASN A 191 -16.07 7.31 35.63
C ASN A 191 -15.13 8.41 36.14
N ALA A 192 -13.82 8.12 36.22
CA ALA A 192 -12.82 9.07 36.73
C ALA A 192 -12.72 10.32 35.84
N GLN A 193 -12.93 10.19 34.56
CA GLN A 193 -12.92 11.28 33.58
C GLN A 193 -14.30 11.93 33.39
N LYS A 194 -15.30 11.53 34.14
CA LYS A 194 -16.67 12.09 34.13
C LYS A 194 -17.31 12.04 32.74
N CYS A 195 -17.03 11.00 31.98
CA CYS A 195 -17.66 10.79 30.68
C CYS A 195 -19.18 10.57 30.84
N SER A 196 -19.95 10.80 29.77
CA SER A 196 -21.37 10.47 29.75
C SER A 196 -21.59 9.00 30.10
N SER A 197 -22.59 8.71 30.92
CA SER A 197 -23.00 7.32 31.24
C SER A 197 -23.63 6.62 30.01
N ASN A 198 -24.14 7.39 29.05
CA ASN A 198 -24.70 6.88 27.80
C ASN A 198 -23.59 6.78 26.75
N SER A 199 -23.22 5.55 26.41
CA SER A 199 -22.27 5.30 25.34
C SER A 199 -22.97 5.19 23.98
N GLN A 200 -22.27 5.60 22.91
CA GLN A 200 -22.67 5.27 21.55
C GLN A 200 -22.10 3.90 21.19
N LYS A 201 -22.94 3.02 20.62
CA LYS A 201 -22.52 1.69 20.15
C LYS A 201 -22.70 1.56 18.67
N ILE A 202 -21.67 1.06 17.98
CA ILE A 202 -21.67 0.78 16.53
C ILE A 202 -21.37 -0.71 16.37
N LYS A 203 -22.34 -1.47 15.86
CA LYS A 203 -22.21 -2.90 15.58
C LYS A 203 -23.04 -3.26 14.34
N PRO A 204 -22.45 -3.86 13.28
CA PRO A 204 -21.01 -4.12 13.14
C PRO A 204 -20.18 -2.84 12.99
N TYR A 205 -18.86 -2.92 13.24
CA TYR A 205 -17.93 -1.82 13.03
C TYR A 205 -16.81 -2.23 12.04
N PRO A 206 -16.49 -1.40 11.01
CA PRO A 206 -17.26 -0.22 10.65
C PRO A 206 -18.67 -0.60 10.13
N SER A 207 -19.64 0.33 10.24
CA SER A 207 -21.03 0.07 9.81
C SER A 207 -21.18 -0.21 8.32
N THR A 208 -20.19 0.18 7.53
CA THR A 208 -20.08 -0.11 6.08
C THR A 208 -19.70 -1.56 5.77
N LYS A 209 -19.36 -2.38 6.81
CA LYS A 209 -18.96 -3.78 6.66
C LYS A 209 -19.94 -4.71 7.43
N PRO A 210 -21.04 -5.17 6.80
CA PRO A 210 -22.10 -5.91 7.49
C PRO A 210 -21.66 -7.20 8.20
N GLY A 211 -20.61 -7.87 7.73
CA GLY A 211 -20.08 -9.12 8.31
C GLY A 211 -18.96 -8.94 9.32
N SER A 212 -18.61 -7.71 9.71
CA SER A 212 -17.51 -7.48 10.63
C SER A 212 -17.77 -8.05 12.02
N ALA A 213 -16.78 -8.79 12.55
CA ALA A 213 -16.78 -9.26 13.93
C ALA A 213 -16.45 -8.16 14.95
N ALA A 214 -16.15 -6.93 14.48
CA ALA A 214 -15.84 -5.82 15.38
C ALA A 214 -17.08 -5.03 15.79
N SER A 215 -17.00 -4.43 16.98
CA SER A 215 -17.94 -3.42 17.46
C SER A 215 -17.18 -2.32 18.19
N LEU A 216 -17.67 -1.08 18.11
CA LEU A 216 -17.08 0.09 18.76
C LEU A 216 -18.07 0.68 19.76
N GLU A 217 -17.63 0.85 21.00
CA GLU A 217 -18.37 1.59 22.04
C GLU A 217 -17.60 2.86 22.41
N ILE A 218 -18.30 4.01 22.42
CA ILE A 218 -17.71 5.34 22.58
C ILE A 218 -18.38 6.03 23.78
N TRP A 219 -17.59 6.42 24.77
CA TRP A 219 -17.99 7.33 25.84
C TRP A 219 -17.41 8.71 25.57
N SER A 220 -18.28 9.67 25.31
CA SER A 220 -17.97 11.08 25.05
C SER A 220 -18.41 11.99 26.23
N GLY A 221 -18.23 13.30 26.05
CA GLY A 221 -18.58 14.27 27.09
C GLY A 221 -17.71 14.18 28.34
N CYS A 222 -16.52 13.61 28.22
CA CYS A 222 -15.55 13.51 29.30
C CYS A 222 -14.91 14.89 29.61
N THR A 223 -14.24 14.97 30.76
CA THR A 223 -13.40 16.13 31.13
C THR A 223 -12.43 16.44 29.96
N ASP A 224 -12.19 17.72 29.71
CA ASP A 224 -11.32 18.22 28.63
C ASP A 224 -11.71 17.76 27.20
N GLY A 225 -12.97 17.31 27.03
CA GLY A 225 -13.47 16.88 25.70
C GLY A 225 -12.86 15.59 25.15
N VAL A 226 -12.15 14.81 25.98
CA VAL A 226 -11.59 13.52 25.56
C VAL A 226 -12.67 12.46 25.37
N GLU A 227 -12.32 11.35 24.78
CA GLU A 227 -13.18 10.18 24.66
C GLU A 227 -12.49 8.92 25.19
N VAL A 228 -13.30 8.00 25.71
CA VAL A 228 -12.89 6.63 25.99
C VAL A 228 -13.62 5.72 25.01
N ARG A 229 -12.87 4.88 24.31
CA ARG A 229 -13.41 3.94 23.30
C ARG A 229 -13.04 2.52 23.64
N LEU A 230 -13.97 1.60 23.38
CA LEU A 230 -13.75 0.16 23.42
C LEU A 230 -14.00 -0.44 22.04
N LEU A 231 -12.95 -0.90 21.40
CA LEU A 231 -13.02 -1.68 20.16
C LEU A 231 -13.01 -3.16 20.55
N THR A 232 -14.16 -3.81 20.44
CA THR A 232 -14.33 -5.23 20.72
C THR A 232 -14.26 -6.04 19.45
N ILE A 233 -13.55 -7.17 19.44
CA ILE A 233 -13.50 -8.09 18.34
C ILE A 233 -14.07 -9.45 18.81
N ASP A 234 -15.25 -9.79 18.34
CA ASP A 234 -15.95 -11.02 18.74
C ASP A 234 -15.16 -12.26 18.27
N GLY A 235 -15.04 -13.26 19.15
CA GLY A 235 -14.35 -14.52 18.88
C GLY A 235 -12.83 -14.44 18.82
N LYS A 236 -12.24 -13.24 19.02
CA LYS A 236 -10.79 -13.07 19.03
C LYS A 236 -10.21 -13.46 20.39
N GLY A 237 -9.11 -14.25 20.36
CA GLY A 237 -8.30 -14.61 21.52
C GLY A 237 -7.18 -13.59 21.81
N HIS A 238 -6.10 -14.05 22.50
CA HIS A 238 -5.00 -13.20 22.94
C HIS A 238 -3.95 -12.96 21.83
N TRP A 239 -4.27 -12.16 20.80
CA TRP A 239 -3.32 -11.74 19.76
C TRP A 239 -3.67 -10.36 19.20
N TYR A 240 -2.67 -9.73 18.56
CA TYR A 240 -2.84 -8.45 17.89
C TYR A 240 -3.56 -8.65 16.54
N SER A 241 -4.75 -8.10 16.36
CA SER A 241 -5.57 -8.33 15.16
C SER A 241 -5.22 -7.37 14.04
N MET A 242 -4.94 -7.95 12.86
CA MET A 242 -4.72 -7.24 11.60
C MET A 242 -5.65 -7.75 10.50
N ASP A 243 -6.66 -8.54 10.86
CA ASP A 243 -7.54 -9.23 9.91
C ASP A 243 -8.70 -8.34 9.49
N GLU A 244 -8.47 -7.57 8.45
CA GLU A 244 -9.51 -6.74 7.84
C GLU A 244 -10.58 -7.55 7.12
N ALA A 245 -10.33 -8.80 6.75
CA ALA A 245 -11.34 -9.62 6.09
C ALA A 245 -12.50 -9.95 7.03
N VAL A 246 -12.19 -10.24 8.28
CA VAL A 246 -13.17 -10.65 9.31
C VAL A 246 -13.57 -9.54 10.27
N SER A 247 -12.65 -8.60 10.55
CA SER A 247 -12.84 -7.52 11.52
C SER A 247 -12.25 -6.19 11.05
N VAL A 248 -11.24 -5.70 11.74
CA VAL A 248 -10.54 -4.43 11.47
C VAL A 248 -9.02 -4.60 11.64
N ASN A 249 -8.26 -3.72 11.02
CA ASN A 249 -6.85 -3.53 11.29
C ASN A 249 -6.67 -2.66 12.53
N THR A 250 -6.20 -3.27 13.63
CA THR A 250 -6.06 -2.58 14.91
C THR A 250 -5.14 -1.35 14.83
N SER A 251 -4.05 -1.41 14.08
CA SER A 251 -3.12 -0.27 13.95
C SER A 251 -3.75 0.91 13.20
N VAL A 252 -4.55 0.64 12.17
CA VAL A 252 -5.32 1.67 11.45
C VAL A 252 -6.34 2.34 12.38
N GLU A 253 -7.08 1.55 13.15
CA GLU A 253 -8.07 2.07 14.09
C GLU A 253 -7.41 2.90 15.19
N ILE A 254 -6.27 2.45 15.72
CA ILE A 254 -5.48 3.21 16.69
C ILE A 254 -5.07 4.56 16.11
N TRP A 255 -4.49 4.57 14.89
CA TRP A 255 -4.10 5.82 14.25
C TRP A 255 -5.28 6.76 14.03
N ASN A 256 -6.40 6.25 13.52
CA ASN A 256 -7.62 7.03 13.30
C ASN A 256 -8.19 7.63 14.59
N PHE A 257 -7.91 7.04 15.73
CA PHE A 257 -8.28 7.60 17.04
C PHE A 257 -7.24 8.59 17.54
N VAL A 258 -5.97 8.19 17.69
CA VAL A 258 -4.96 8.99 18.40
C VAL A 258 -4.61 10.29 17.67
N LYS A 259 -4.66 10.30 16.33
CA LYS A 259 -4.35 11.49 15.51
C LYS A 259 -5.23 12.72 15.83
N ASN A 260 -6.38 12.52 16.48
CA ASN A 260 -7.30 13.61 16.82
C ASN A 260 -6.93 14.34 18.12
N TYR A 261 -5.86 13.93 18.80
CA TYR A 261 -5.49 14.49 20.10
C TYR A 261 -4.09 15.09 20.08
N SER A 262 -3.95 16.23 20.76
CA SER A 262 -2.68 16.87 21.09
C SER A 262 -2.71 17.41 22.51
N LEU A 263 -1.53 17.62 23.12
CA LEU A 263 -1.43 18.17 24.48
C LEU A 263 -1.83 19.65 24.57
N ASP A 264 -1.63 20.41 23.50
CA ASP A 264 -1.92 21.85 23.43
C ASP A 264 -3.33 22.16 22.92
N GLY A 265 -4.15 21.12 22.67
CA GLY A 265 -5.51 21.28 22.16
C GLY A 265 -5.57 21.82 20.73
N SER A 266 -4.42 21.95 20.05
CA SER A 266 -4.40 22.34 18.66
C SER A 266 -5.18 21.28 17.85
N SER A 267 -6.26 21.71 17.20
CA SER A 267 -6.94 20.84 16.26
C SER A 267 -5.95 20.52 15.14
N ILE A 268 -5.53 19.27 15.09
CA ILE A 268 -4.91 18.78 13.89
C ILE A 268 -6.01 18.87 12.83
N THR A 269 -5.81 19.68 11.78
CA THR A 269 -6.49 19.37 10.52
C THR A 269 -6.11 17.91 10.28
N PRO A 270 -7.05 16.96 10.33
CA PRO A 270 -6.69 15.56 10.25
C PRO A 270 -5.82 15.43 8.98
N PRO A 271 -4.62 14.85 9.03
CA PRO A 271 -4.03 14.36 7.80
C PRO A 271 -5.13 13.52 7.17
N ALA A 272 -5.31 13.64 5.86
CA ALA A 272 -6.24 12.79 5.13
C ALA A 272 -6.15 11.36 5.67
N PRO A 273 -7.26 10.64 5.86
CA PRO A 273 -7.27 9.33 6.49
C PRO A 273 -6.10 8.52 5.93
N ALA A 274 -5.33 7.88 6.81
CA ALA A 274 -4.16 7.12 6.41
C ALA A 274 -4.58 6.18 5.28
N ILE A 275 -4.06 6.42 4.09
CA ILE A 275 -4.37 5.61 2.93
C ILE A 275 -3.67 4.28 3.16
N VAL A 276 -4.42 3.27 3.60
CA VAL A 276 -3.90 1.90 3.69
C VAL A 276 -3.79 1.37 2.28
N VAL A 277 -2.57 1.18 1.82
CA VAL A 277 -2.31 0.53 0.53
C VAL A 277 -2.51 -0.97 0.72
N PRO A 278 -3.55 -1.59 0.12
CA PRO A 278 -3.73 -3.03 0.23
C PRO A 278 -2.55 -3.76 -0.41
N THR A 279 -2.18 -4.93 0.11
CA THR A 279 -1.24 -5.86 -0.53
C THR A 279 -1.98 -6.79 -1.49
N ASN A 280 -1.28 -7.43 -2.42
CA ASN A 280 -1.86 -8.36 -3.41
C ASN A 280 -2.99 -7.72 -4.24
N ARG A 281 -2.83 -6.49 -4.65
CA ARG A 281 -3.83 -5.76 -5.43
C ARG A 281 -3.94 -6.32 -6.84
N GLU A 282 -5.15 -6.45 -7.33
CA GLU A 282 -5.42 -6.79 -8.73
C GLU A 282 -5.54 -5.55 -9.62
N GLU A 283 -5.44 -4.35 -9.03
CA GLU A 283 -5.54 -3.04 -9.69
C GLU A 283 -4.49 -2.08 -9.14
N VAL A 284 -4.11 -1.10 -9.95
CA VAL A 284 -3.28 0.03 -9.52
C VAL A 284 -4.02 0.83 -8.46
N PHE A 285 -3.29 1.19 -7.41
CA PHE A 285 -3.77 2.03 -6.33
C PHE A 285 -3.29 3.47 -6.52
N ASN A 286 -4.18 4.46 -6.29
CA ASN A 286 -3.84 5.88 -6.37
C ASN A 286 -3.17 6.29 -7.70
N GLY A 287 -3.69 5.81 -8.82
CA GLY A 287 -3.20 6.17 -10.15
C GLY A 287 -3.63 7.56 -10.62
N GLY A 288 -4.56 8.22 -9.93
CA GLY A 288 -4.99 9.60 -10.19
C GLY A 288 -4.18 10.65 -9.43
N PHE A 289 -3.30 10.26 -8.49
CA PHE A 289 -2.41 11.15 -7.73
C PHE A 289 -3.10 12.35 -7.06
N ASP A 290 -4.38 12.23 -6.70
CA ASP A 290 -5.22 13.35 -6.26
C ASP A 290 -4.68 14.12 -5.05
N SER A 291 -3.98 13.44 -4.14
CA SER A 291 -3.47 14.05 -2.91
C SER A 291 -2.07 13.62 -2.49
N SER A 292 -1.51 12.60 -3.11
CA SER A 292 -0.19 12.06 -2.73
C SER A 292 0.32 11.06 -3.78
N ALA A 293 1.61 10.69 -3.68
CA ALA A 293 2.24 9.62 -4.46
C ALA A 293 2.22 8.26 -3.73
N VAL A 294 1.33 8.06 -2.77
CA VAL A 294 1.24 6.81 -1.99
C VAL A 294 1.11 5.59 -2.89
N ALA A 295 1.84 4.53 -2.57
CA ALA A 295 2.03 3.30 -3.33
C ALA A 295 2.91 3.41 -4.58
N TRP A 296 3.40 4.58 -4.90
CA TRP A 296 4.32 4.79 -6.00
C TRP A 296 5.73 5.05 -5.49
N ASP A 297 6.71 4.37 -6.05
CA ASP A 297 8.12 4.44 -5.68
C ASP A 297 8.93 4.95 -6.86
N LEU A 298 9.65 6.07 -6.65
CA LEU A 298 10.60 6.61 -7.63
C LEU A 298 11.99 6.06 -7.34
N GLN A 299 12.54 5.30 -8.26
CA GLN A 299 13.87 4.72 -8.16
C GLN A 299 14.81 5.35 -9.18
N THR A 300 16.03 5.65 -8.74
CA THR A 300 17.14 6.08 -9.60
C THR A 300 18.34 5.17 -9.39
N HIS A 301 19.04 4.84 -10.47
CA HIS A 301 20.18 3.91 -10.44
C HIS A 301 21.37 4.50 -11.19
N GLY A 302 22.59 4.11 -10.79
CA GLY A 302 23.82 4.61 -11.39
C GLY A 302 23.96 6.12 -11.22
N ASP A 303 24.28 6.84 -12.29
CA ASP A 303 24.45 8.29 -12.30
C ASP A 303 23.15 9.07 -12.58
N ALA A 304 22.03 8.37 -12.77
CA ALA A 304 20.74 8.99 -13.03
C ALA A 304 20.22 9.76 -11.80
N GLN A 305 19.65 10.95 -12.03
CA GLN A 305 19.07 11.80 -10.98
C GLN A 305 17.69 12.28 -11.40
N ALA A 306 16.73 12.07 -10.52
CA ALA A 306 15.37 12.54 -10.69
C ALA A 306 14.73 12.84 -9.34
N THR A 307 13.76 13.74 -9.34
CA THR A 307 12.85 13.99 -8.24
C THR A 307 11.42 13.85 -8.72
N GLY A 308 10.52 13.42 -7.85
CA GLY A 308 9.10 13.26 -8.22
C GLY A 308 8.19 13.46 -7.03
N ASP A 309 7.01 14.00 -7.30
CA ASP A 309 5.96 14.21 -6.30
C ASP A 309 4.58 14.26 -6.97
N ALA A 310 3.56 13.90 -6.20
CA ALA A 310 2.17 14.08 -6.60
C ALA A 310 1.73 15.52 -6.29
N LYS A 311 1.36 16.25 -7.33
CA LYS A 311 0.91 17.64 -7.21
C LYS A 311 -0.19 17.94 -8.22
N ASP A 312 -1.23 18.63 -7.75
CA ASP A 312 -2.35 19.07 -8.58
C ASP A 312 -3.02 17.91 -9.37
N GLY A 313 -3.15 16.73 -8.72
CA GLY A 313 -3.77 15.55 -9.32
C GLY A 313 -2.90 14.86 -10.38
N LYS A 314 -1.58 15.01 -10.35
CA LYS A 314 -0.64 14.37 -11.28
C LYS A 314 0.65 14.00 -10.58
N TYR A 315 1.32 12.95 -11.05
CA TYR A 315 2.69 12.69 -10.66
C TYR A 315 3.64 13.48 -11.55
N LYS A 316 4.34 14.45 -10.98
CA LYS A 316 5.38 15.22 -11.67
C LYS A 316 6.73 14.60 -11.41
N LEU A 317 7.43 14.17 -12.46
CA LEU A 317 8.76 13.60 -12.45
C LEU A 317 9.73 14.56 -13.16
N ASP A 318 10.67 15.11 -12.42
CA ASP A 318 11.72 16.00 -12.94
C ASP A 318 13.04 15.23 -13.01
N ILE A 319 13.56 14.99 -14.21
CA ILE A 319 14.78 14.22 -14.47
C ILE A 319 15.91 15.19 -14.80
N SER A 320 16.88 15.30 -13.91
CA SER A 320 18.03 16.21 -14.06
C SER A 320 19.25 15.55 -14.71
N ALA A 321 19.39 14.22 -14.55
CA ALA A 321 20.44 13.43 -15.20
C ALA A 321 19.91 12.06 -15.60
N ILE A 322 20.31 11.59 -16.79
CA ILE A 322 20.02 10.24 -17.28
C ILE A 322 21.22 9.33 -17.01
N GLY A 323 20.98 8.02 -16.92
CA GLY A 323 22.03 7.01 -16.95
C GLY A 323 22.27 6.47 -18.35
N THR A 324 22.83 5.27 -18.43
CA THR A 324 23.08 4.57 -19.70
C THR A 324 21.88 3.74 -20.19
N GLN A 325 20.89 3.55 -19.35
CA GLN A 325 19.70 2.76 -19.58
C GLN A 325 18.45 3.50 -19.14
N ASN A 326 17.33 3.32 -19.85
CA ASN A 326 16.08 4.00 -19.56
C ASN A 326 15.47 3.59 -18.19
N TYR A 327 15.68 2.35 -17.74
CA TYR A 327 15.24 1.86 -16.42
C TYR A 327 16.04 2.47 -15.24
N GLN A 328 17.06 3.26 -15.49
CA GLN A 328 17.78 3.93 -14.41
C GLN A 328 17.03 5.11 -13.79
N VAL A 329 15.90 5.52 -14.39
CA VAL A 329 14.86 6.31 -13.73
C VAL A 329 13.54 5.56 -13.89
N GLN A 330 13.01 5.03 -12.80
CA GLN A 330 11.77 4.25 -12.80
C GLN A 330 10.77 4.82 -11.81
N LEU A 331 9.53 5.02 -12.25
CA LEU A 331 8.38 5.14 -11.35
C LEU A 331 7.66 3.80 -11.33
N ILE A 332 7.57 3.17 -10.17
CA ILE A 332 7.00 1.83 -10.04
C ILE A 332 5.87 1.77 -9.04
N GLN A 333 4.95 0.84 -9.26
CA GLN A 333 4.05 0.36 -8.24
C GLN A 333 4.14 -1.15 -8.15
N HIS A 334 4.49 -1.67 -6.99
CA HIS A 334 4.65 -3.10 -6.69
C HIS A 334 3.48 -3.66 -5.86
N ASP A 335 3.57 -4.89 -5.35
CA ASP A 335 2.51 -5.63 -4.65
C ASP A 335 1.25 -5.83 -5.49
N LEU A 336 1.41 -5.93 -6.80
CA LEU A 336 0.33 -6.25 -7.73
C LEU A 336 0.18 -7.76 -7.87
N ARG A 337 -1.06 -8.24 -7.94
CA ARG A 337 -1.38 -9.64 -8.17
C ARG A 337 -1.87 -9.84 -9.60
N LEU A 338 -1.11 -10.57 -10.39
CA LEU A 338 -1.47 -10.97 -11.74
C LEU A 338 -1.82 -12.46 -11.79
N VAL A 339 -3.01 -12.77 -12.24
CA VAL A 339 -3.54 -14.14 -12.28
C VAL A 339 -3.28 -14.76 -13.65
N LYS A 340 -2.75 -15.97 -13.64
CA LYS A 340 -2.51 -16.75 -14.88
C LYS A 340 -3.76 -16.81 -15.76
N ASP A 341 -3.53 -16.72 -17.08
CA ASP A 341 -4.52 -16.76 -18.15
C ASP A 341 -5.51 -15.58 -18.15
N GLN A 342 -5.44 -14.65 -17.18
CA GLN A 342 -6.26 -13.46 -17.11
C GLN A 342 -5.74 -12.38 -18.08
N TRP A 343 -6.66 -11.65 -18.70
CA TRP A 343 -6.37 -10.45 -19.49
C TRP A 343 -6.41 -9.19 -18.63
N TYR A 344 -5.51 -8.26 -18.95
CA TYR A 344 -5.38 -6.97 -18.28
C TYR A 344 -5.28 -5.84 -19.31
N GLU A 345 -5.82 -4.68 -18.91
CA GLU A 345 -5.60 -3.40 -19.58
C GLU A 345 -4.74 -2.50 -18.69
N VAL A 346 -3.69 -1.92 -19.25
CA VAL A 346 -2.96 -0.80 -18.67
C VAL A 346 -3.32 0.45 -19.46
N SER A 347 -3.69 1.53 -18.77
CA SER A 347 -3.89 2.84 -19.39
C SER A 347 -3.36 3.95 -18.48
N PHE A 348 -2.96 5.07 -19.07
CA PHE A 348 -2.45 6.23 -18.34
C PHE A 348 -2.50 7.48 -19.23
N ASP A 349 -2.56 8.64 -18.61
CA ASP A 349 -2.35 9.92 -19.26
C ASP A 349 -0.90 10.36 -19.05
N ALA A 350 -0.29 10.91 -20.09
CA ALA A 350 1.08 11.42 -20.02
C ALA A 350 1.28 12.68 -20.85
N VAL A 351 2.19 13.53 -20.36
CA VAL A 351 2.68 14.73 -21.05
C VAL A 351 4.11 15.01 -20.60
N ALA A 352 4.95 15.53 -21.50
CA ALA A 352 6.33 15.86 -21.19
C ALA A 352 6.68 17.29 -21.59
N SER A 353 7.73 17.87 -20.99
CA SER A 353 8.24 19.19 -21.34
C SER A 353 8.86 19.26 -22.74
N ALA A 354 9.27 18.11 -23.28
CA ALA A 354 9.74 17.91 -24.66
C ALA A 354 9.43 16.48 -25.08
N ALA A 355 9.30 16.26 -26.39
CA ALA A 355 9.04 14.92 -26.95
C ALA A 355 10.06 13.90 -26.47
N ARG A 356 9.60 12.73 -25.98
CA ARG A 356 10.44 11.67 -25.43
C ARG A 356 9.77 10.30 -25.54
N THR A 357 10.55 9.26 -25.57
CA THR A 357 10.07 7.88 -25.42
C THR A 357 9.90 7.53 -23.95
N LEU A 358 8.79 6.88 -23.60
CA LEU A 358 8.53 6.29 -22.29
C LEU A 358 8.32 4.79 -22.48
N GLU A 359 9.17 3.97 -21.86
CA GLU A 359 8.99 2.53 -21.82
C GLU A 359 8.11 2.13 -20.64
N VAL A 360 7.10 1.31 -20.87
CA VAL A 360 6.22 0.78 -19.82
C VAL A 360 6.33 -0.74 -19.81
N ASN A 361 6.51 -1.32 -18.63
CA ASN A 361 6.60 -2.75 -18.42
C ASN A 361 5.70 -3.24 -17.28
N VAL A 362 5.30 -4.51 -17.36
CA VAL A 362 4.66 -5.26 -16.28
C VAL A 362 5.51 -6.50 -16.06
N GLU A 363 6.06 -6.66 -14.86
CA GLU A 363 7.16 -7.59 -14.62
C GLU A 363 7.19 -8.08 -13.17
N GLN A 364 8.03 -9.08 -12.88
CA GLN A 364 8.37 -9.48 -11.51
C GLN A 364 8.96 -8.31 -10.74
N HIS A 365 8.61 -8.18 -9.46
CA HIS A 365 9.19 -7.15 -8.61
C HIS A 365 10.62 -7.47 -8.15
N ASN A 366 11.00 -8.74 -8.13
CA ASN A 366 12.31 -9.22 -7.69
C ASN A 366 13.12 -9.81 -8.87
N ASP A 367 14.44 -9.98 -8.66
CA ASP A 367 15.31 -10.70 -9.57
C ASP A 367 14.69 -12.07 -9.97
N PRO A 368 14.65 -12.38 -11.28
CA PRO A 368 15.33 -11.78 -12.43
C PRO A 368 14.56 -10.66 -13.17
N TRP A 369 13.51 -10.06 -12.59
CA TRP A 369 12.67 -8.98 -13.17
C TRP A 369 12.10 -9.36 -14.56
N GLU A 370 11.66 -10.60 -14.69
CA GLU A 370 11.14 -11.12 -15.95
C GLU A 370 9.85 -10.40 -16.35
N SER A 371 9.80 -9.93 -17.60
CA SER A 371 8.62 -9.24 -18.13
C SER A 371 7.49 -10.22 -18.44
N TYR A 372 6.27 -9.85 -18.09
CA TYR A 372 5.05 -10.56 -18.46
C TYR A 372 4.49 -10.13 -19.80
N LEU A 373 5.09 -9.09 -20.40
CA LEU A 373 4.76 -8.64 -21.75
C LEU A 373 5.62 -9.38 -22.78
N LYS A 374 5.05 -9.72 -23.93
CA LYS A 374 5.82 -10.30 -25.05
C LYS A 374 6.93 -9.34 -25.52
N GLU A 375 6.60 -8.04 -25.50
CA GLU A 375 7.52 -6.95 -25.81
C GLU A 375 7.17 -5.79 -24.86
N LYS A 376 8.18 -5.12 -24.31
CA LYS A 376 7.99 -3.89 -23.54
C LYS A 376 7.31 -2.85 -24.41
N GLN A 377 6.41 -2.08 -23.82
CA GLN A 377 5.64 -1.08 -24.55
C GLN A 377 6.38 0.25 -24.57
N ASN A 378 6.62 0.81 -25.74
CA ASN A 378 7.24 2.13 -25.92
C ASN A 378 6.22 3.12 -26.45
N PHE A 379 6.12 4.27 -25.81
CA PHE A 379 5.19 5.34 -26.14
C PHE A 379 5.93 6.64 -26.40
N GLU A 380 5.56 7.33 -27.49
CA GLU A 380 6.07 8.67 -27.78
C GLU A 380 5.21 9.72 -27.05
N ILE A 381 5.78 10.29 -26.00
CA ILE A 381 5.12 11.30 -25.18
C ILE A 381 5.48 12.69 -25.72
N GLY A 382 4.47 13.45 -26.08
CA GLY A 382 4.60 14.82 -26.57
C GLY A 382 4.36 15.86 -25.49
N THR A 383 4.20 17.12 -25.93
CA THR A 383 3.93 18.29 -25.08
C THR A 383 2.44 18.51 -24.79
N ASP A 384 1.58 17.71 -25.38
CA ASP A 384 0.14 17.70 -25.11
C ASP A 384 -0.23 16.45 -24.31
N VAL A 385 -1.16 16.59 -23.35
CA VAL A 385 -1.69 15.44 -22.60
C VAL A 385 -2.38 14.48 -23.55
N LYS A 386 -1.97 13.21 -23.51
CA LYS A 386 -2.61 12.12 -24.27
C LYS A 386 -2.82 10.91 -23.37
N ASN A 387 -3.89 10.18 -23.67
CA ASN A 387 -4.15 8.88 -23.09
C ASN A 387 -3.47 7.79 -23.91
N PHE A 388 -2.77 6.89 -23.22
CA PHE A 388 -2.09 5.73 -23.76
C PHE A 388 -2.67 4.47 -23.14
N LYS A 389 -2.73 3.36 -23.89
CA LYS A 389 -3.19 2.09 -23.37
C LYS A 389 -2.69 0.89 -24.17
N PHE A 390 -2.58 -0.23 -23.49
CA PHE A 390 -2.32 -1.55 -24.09
C PHE A 390 -2.98 -2.65 -23.27
N ASN A 391 -3.16 -3.82 -23.91
CA ASN A 391 -3.70 -5.00 -23.25
C ASN A 391 -2.68 -6.13 -23.33
N PHE A 392 -2.64 -6.96 -22.30
CA PHE A 392 -1.81 -8.17 -22.29
C PHE A 392 -2.53 -9.32 -21.58
N GLN A 393 -2.10 -10.55 -21.88
CA GLN A 393 -2.52 -11.74 -21.16
C GLN A 393 -1.39 -12.21 -20.28
N MET A 394 -1.67 -12.46 -19.00
CA MET A 394 -0.73 -13.08 -18.07
C MET A 394 -0.57 -14.56 -18.40
N THR A 395 0.42 -14.91 -19.25
CA THR A 395 0.67 -16.30 -19.67
C THR A 395 1.53 -17.08 -18.69
N ALA A 396 2.29 -16.40 -17.83
CA ALA A 396 3.08 -17.00 -16.75
C ALA A 396 2.21 -17.51 -15.60
N ALA A 397 2.81 -18.17 -14.62
CA ALA A 397 2.14 -18.54 -13.38
C ALA A 397 1.63 -17.29 -12.65
N THR A 398 0.56 -17.45 -11.84
CA THR A 398 0.07 -16.36 -10.99
C THR A 398 1.20 -15.81 -10.12
N ASP A 399 1.40 -14.48 -10.20
CA ASP A 399 2.36 -13.75 -9.36
C ASP A 399 1.60 -12.82 -8.40
N THR A 400 1.96 -12.85 -7.14
CA THR A 400 1.36 -12.02 -6.08
C THR A 400 2.23 -10.84 -5.69
N ASN A 401 3.36 -10.65 -6.37
CA ASN A 401 4.32 -9.58 -6.13
C ASN A 401 4.89 -9.02 -7.43
N SER A 402 4.02 -8.81 -8.42
CA SER A 402 4.40 -8.13 -9.67
C SER A 402 4.43 -6.61 -9.51
N ARG A 403 5.01 -5.93 -10.48
CA ARG A 403 5.05 -4.47 -10.56
C ARG A 403 4.68 -3.95 -11.94
N LEU A 404 4.09 -2.76 -11.95
CA LEU A 404 3.99 -1.89 -13.13
C LEU A 404 5.14 -0.88 -13.05
N SER A 405 5.93 -0.73 -14.11
CA SER A 405 7.07 0.19 -14.17
C SER A 405 6.98 1.14 -15.37
N PHE A 406 7.26 2.41 -15.12
CA PHE A 406 7.46 3.46 -16.11
C PHE A 406 8.95 3.81 -16.14
N ASN A 407 9.64 3.38 -17.19
CA ASN A 407 11.08 3.57 -17.38
C ASN A 407 11.32 4.89 -18.12
N ALA A 408 11.66 5.93 -17.40
CA ALA A 408 11.67 7.31 -17.90
C ALA A 408 13.08 7.88 -18.17
N GLY A 409 14.14 7.09 -17.99
CA GLY A 409 15.54 7.54 -18.09
C GLY A 409 16.04 7.79 -19.51
N ALA A 410 15.19 7.78 -20.54
CA ALA A 410 15.60 8.03 -21.93
C ALA A 410 15.98 9.51 -22.22
N ALA A 411 15.48 10.47 -21.44
CA ALA A 411 15.75 11.89 -21.62
C ALA A 411 15.63 12.66 -20.29
N THR A 412 16.32 13.79 -20.18
CA THR A 412 16.11 14.77 -19.10
C THR A 412 14.84 15.57 -19.31
N GLY A 413 14.43 16.36 -18.31
CA GLY A 413 13.25 17.23 -18.34
C GLY A 413 12.09 16.67 -17.54
N THR A 414 10.92 17.31 -17.64
CA THR A 414 9.74 16.95 -16.87
C THR A 414 8.86 15.96 -17.63
N LEU A 415 8.40 14.93 -16.94
CA LEU A 415 7.32 14.03 -17.34
C LEU A 415 6.21 14.11 -16.30
N MET A 416 4.96 14.21 -16.74
CA MET A 416 3.79 14.12 -15.87
C MET A 416 2.96 12.90 -16.25
N LEU A 417 2.53 12.15 -15.23
CA LEU A 417 1.66 10.98 -15.36
C LEU A 417 0.38 11.20 -14.55
N ASP A 418 -0.73 10.69 -15.05
CA ASP A 418 -2.03 10.77 -14.42
C ASP A 418 -2.92 9.61 -14.87
N ASN A 419 -4.03 9.37 -14.15
CA ASN A 419 -5.04 8.37 -14.49
C ASN A 419 -4.47 6.99 -14.83
N VAL A 420 -3.45 6.58 -14.07
CA VAL A 420 -2.81 5.27 -14.27
C VAL A 420 -3.74 4.17 -13.77
N VAL A 421 -4.08 3.25 -14.66
CA VAL A 421 -4.96 2.11 -14.38
C VAL A 421 -4.28 0.83 -14.84
N LEU A 422 -4.30 -0.20 -14.01
CA LEU A 422 -4.14 -1.61 -14.39
C LEU A 422 -5.35 -2.32 -13.84
N LYS A 423 -6.11 -2.98 -14.70
CA LYS A 423 -7.35 -3.68 -14.32
C LYS A 423 -7.55 -4.95 -15.13
N LYS A 424 -8.26 -5.92 -14.55
CA LYS A 424 -8.75 -7.09 -15.29
C LYS A 424 -9.75 -6.67 -16.36
N ILE A 425 -9.66 -7.34 -17.50
CA ILE A 425 -10.64 -7.23 -18.58
C ILE A 425 -11.02 -8.62 -19.07
N ASP A 426 -12.14 -8.72 -19.74
CA ASP A 426 -12.43 -9.89 -20.56
C ASP A 426 -11.40 -10.01 -21.67
N ALA A 427 -11.13 -11.23 -22.14
CA ALA A 427 -10.29 -11.42 -23.32
C ALA A 427 -10.73 -10.41 -24.38
N PRO A 428 -9.82 -9.53 -24.87
CA PRO A 428 -10.17 -8.64 -25.96
C PRO A 428 -10.85 -9.49 -27.02
N ALA A 429 -12.05 -9.12 -27.43
CA ALA A 429 -12.68 -9.78 -28.55
C ALA A 429 -11.56 -9.87 -29.56
N GLU A 430 -11.10 -11.10 -29.90
CA GLU A 430 -10.15 -11.24 -30.98
C GLU A 430 -10.59 -10.20 -31.99
N SER A 431 -9.68 -9.33 -32.43
CA SER A 431 -10.04 -8.42 -33.49
C SER A 431 -10.37 -9.30 -34.69
N SER A 432 -11.54 -9.97 -34.58
CA SER A 432 -12.25 -10.18 -35.80
C SER A 432 -12.30 -8.77 -36.33
N THR A 433 -11.47 -8.47 -37.29
CA THR A 433 -11.76 -7.45 -38.25
C THR A 433 -13.06 -7.95 -38.90
N ARG A 434 -14.17 -7.83 -38.08
CA ARG A 434 -15.46 -7.60 -38.68
C ARG A 434 -15.31 -6.19 -39.22
N ILE A 435 -14.64 -6.16 -40.40
CA ILE A 435 -15.04 -5.18 -41.38
C ILE A 435 -16.56 -5.44 -41.48
N ARG A 436 -17.38 -4.62 -40.77
CA ARG A 436 -18.72 -4.36 -41.29
C ARG A 436 -18.43 -3.92 -42.72
N LEU A 437 -18.53 -4.86 -43.64
CA LEU A 437 -18.73 -4.51 -45.03
C LEU A 437 -20.00 -3.63 -44.99
N GLY A 438 -19.79 -2.31 -44.92
CA GLY A 438 -20.80 -1.37 -45.35
C GLY A 438 -21.29 -1.95 -46.69
N ALA A 439 -22.60 -2.03 -46.84
CA ALA A 439 -23.25 -2.65 -48.00
C ALA A 439 -22.40 -2.42 -49.26
N LEU A 440 -21.67 -3.44 -49.69
CA LEU A 440 -21.02 -3.45 -50.99
C LEU A 440 -22.17 -3.58 -52.00
N THR A 441 -22.70 -2.45 -52.41
CA THR A 441 -23.59 -2.32 -53.55
C THR A 441 -22.81 -2.44 -54.85
N ASN A 442 -21.84 -3.34 -54.95
CA ASN A 442 -21.18 -3.67 -56.21
C ASN A 442 -21.46 -5.12 -56.54
N ARG A 443 -22.23 -5.27 -57.62
CA ARG A 443 -22.74 -6.49 -58.23
C ARG A 443 -21.66 -7.38 -58.86
N VAL A 444 -20.41 -7.38 -58.43
CA VAL A 444 -19.36 -8.25 -58.96
C VAL A 444 -19.35 -9.56 -58.17
N GLU A 445 -19.55 -10.67 -58.88
CA GLU A 445 -19.51 -11.99 -58.31
C GLU A 445 -18.06 -12.40 -58.03
N THR A 446 -17.77 -12.76 -56.78
CA THR A 446 -16.40 -13.18 -56.35
C THR A 446 -16.38 -14.70 -56.16
N VAL A 447 -15.35 -15.36 -56.70
CA VAL A 447 -15.15 -16.79 -56.50
C VAL A 447 -14.30 -17.04 -55.26
N TYR A 448 -14.83 -17.83 -54.33
CA TYR A 448 -14.18 -18.27 -53.11
C TYR A 448 -13.78 -19.74 -53.22
N THR A 449 -12.56 -20.06 -52.82
CA THR A 449 -12.10 -21.46 -52.66
C THR A 449 -12.34 -21.87 -51.22
N VAL A 450 -12.94 -23.00 -50.97
CA VAL A 450 -13.35 -23.53 -49.67
C VAL A 450 -12.46 -24.69 -49.28
N PHE A 451 -12.00 -24.66 -48.00
CA PHE A 451 -11.20 -25.73 -47.41
C PHE A 451 -11.82 -26.10 -46.04
N ASP A 452 -11.59 -27.34 -45.59
CA ASP A 452 -11.82 -27.68 -44.17
C ASP A 452 -10.68 -27.15 -43.30
N MET A 453 -10.80 -27.34 -41.97
CA MET A 453 -9.79 -26.87 -40.99
C MET A 453 -8.46 -27.61 -41.10
N ASN A 454 -8.40 -28.75 -41.81
CA ASN A 454 -7.17 -29.50 -42.10
C ASN A 454 -6.50 -29.05 -43.42
N GLY A 455 -7.06 -28.02 -44.07
CA GLY A 455 -6.58 -27.53 -45.36
C GLY A 455 -7.02 -28.34 -46.57
N THR A 456 -7.94 -29.31 -46.42
CA THR A 456 -8.46 -30.12 -47.51
C THR A 456 -9.41 -29.29 -48.37
N PHE A 457 -9.20 -29.27 -49.68
CA PHE A 457 -10.07 -28.58 -50.62
C PHE A 457 -11.47 -29.22 -50.67
N ILE A 458 -12.49 -28.40 -50.46
CA ILE A 458 -13.91 -28.78 -50.45
C ILE A 458 -14.57 -28.41 -51.79
N GLY A 459 -14.25 -27.23 -52.32
CA GLY A 459 -14.84 -26.75 -53.58
C GLY A 459 -14.70 -25.22 -53.74
N LYS A 460 -15.42 -24.68 -54.74
CA LYS A 460 -15.47 -23.24 -55.01
C LYS A 460 -16.90 -22.72 -54.92
N ILE A 461 -17.09 -21.52 -54.40
CA ILE A 461 -18.36 -20.81 -54.30
C ILE A 461 -18.22 -19.45 -55.01
N ALA A 462 -19.05 -19.19 -56.00
CA ALA A 462 -19.21 -17.87 -56.58
C ALA A 462 -20.37 -17.15 -55.84
N ALA A 463 -20.16 -15.96 -55.30
CA ALA A 463 -21.17 -15.23 -54.56
C ALA A 463 -20.97 -13.73 -54.63
N LYS A 464 -22.08 -12.98 -54.58
CA LYS A 464 -22.13 -11.50 -54.60
C LYS A 464 -22.19 -10.89 -53.20
N SER A 465 -22.42 -11.71 -52.18
CA SER A 465 -22.45 -11.28 -50.78
C SER A 465 -21.97 -12.38 -49.81
N HIS A 466 -21.63 -11.99 -48.61
CA HIS A 466 -21.17 -12.93 -47.57
C HIS A 466 -22.28 -13.89 -47.09
N ASP A 467 -23.54 -13.41 -47.08
CA ASP A 467 -24.69 -14.23 -46.73
C ASP A 467 -24.97 -15.27 -47.79
N GLU A 468 -24.73 -14.91 -49.07
CA GLU A 468 -24.83 -15.84 -50.20
C GLU A 468 -23.72 -16.92 -50.11
N VAL A 469 -22.49 -16.54 -49.71
CA VAL A 469 -21.41 -17.53 -49.45
C VAL A 469 -21.81 -18.49 -48.37
N ARG A 470 -22.38 -18.00 -47.25
CA ARG A 470 -22.82 -18.83 -46.11
C ARG A 470 -23.98 -19.76 -46.51
N GLY A 471 -24.92 -19.26 -47.31
CA GLY A 471 -26.03 -20.07 -47.83
C GLY A 471 -25.54 -21.19 -48.76
N LYS A 472 -24.69 -20.86 -49.71
CA LYS A 472 -24.11 -21.82 -50.67
C LYS A 472 -23.18 -22.83 -49.96
N LEU A 473 -22.42 -22.39 -48.96
CA LEU A 473 -21.55 -23.25 -48.14
C LEU A 473 -22.36 -24.28 -47.37
N ARG A 474 -23.51 -23.86 -46.76
CA ARG A 474 -24.44 -24.77 -46.09
C ARG A 474 -24.94 -25.92 -46.98
N MET A 475 -25.16 -25.65 -48.27
CA MET A 475 -25.59 -26.65 -49.24
C MET A 475 -24.43 -27.55 -49.67
N MET A 476 -23.23 -27.04 -49.74
CA MET A 476 -22.03 -27.73 -50.19
C MET A 476 -21.48 -28.71 -49.18
N VAL A 477 -21.51 -28.40 -47.87
CA VAL A 477 -20.90 -29.21 -46.81
C VAL A 477 -21.90 -30.19 -46.20
N LYS A 478 -21.48 -31.42 -45.88
CA LYS A 478 -22.33 -32.48 -45.33
C LYS A 478 -22.56 -32.35 -43.80
N ARG A 479 -21.68 -31.62 -43.10
CA ARG A 479 -21.72 -31.45 -41.61
C ARG A 479 -21.56 -29.99 -41.24
N GLY A 480 -22.15 -29.59 -40.09
CA GLY A 480 -21.84 -28.31 -39.48
C GLY A 480 -20.37 -28.27 -39.01
N GLY A 481 -19.75 -27.12 -39.02
CA GLY A 481 -18.34 -26.96 -38.64
C GLY A 481 -17.80 -25.58 -39.02
N VAL A 482 -16.48 -25.43 -38.87
CA VAL A 482 -15.74 -24.23 -39.31
C VAL A 482 -15.01 -24.55 -40.59
N TYR A 483 -15.08 -23.68 -41.58
CA TYR A 483 -14.50 -23.82 -42.89
C TYR A 483 -13.67 -22.59 -43.22
N LEU A 484 -12.56 -22.78 -43.97
CA LEU A 484 -11.74 -21.70 -44.50
C LEU A 484 -12.21 -21.35 -45.91
N ILE A 485 -12.45 -20.08 -46.17
CA ILE A 485 -12.71 -19.58 -47.53
C ILE A 485 -11.58 -18.63 -47.96
N LYS A 486 -11.05 -18.82 -49.16
CA LYS A 486 -10.01 -17.99 -49.75
C LYS A 486 -10.57 -17.29 -50.97
N SER A 487 -10.54 -15.95 -50.98
CA SER A 487 -10.93 -15.14 -52.17
C SER A 487 -9.81 -15.07 -53.18
N GLY A 488 -10.15 -14.74 -54.43
CA GLY A 488 -9.19 -14.64 -55.53
C GLY A 488 -8.05 -13.62 -55.30
N ASN A 489 -8.24 -12.66 -54.40
CA ASN A 489 -7.21 -11.68 -53.98
C ASN A 489 -6.35 -12.17 -52.80
N GLY A 490 -6.41 -13.45 -52.43
CA GLY A 490 -5.55 -14.06 -51.41
C GLY A 490 -6.06 -13.97 -49.97
N VAL A 491 -7.13 -13.26 -49.68
CA VAL A 491 -7.69 -13.13 -48.30
C VAL A 491 -8.35 -14.45 -47.90
N THR A 492 -7.91 -15.04 -46.78
CA THR A 492 -8.49 -16.24 -46.17
C THR A 492 -9.36 -15.88 -45.00
N ARG A 493 -10.54 -16.51 -44.85
CA ARG A 493 -11.48 -16.29 -43.73
C ARG A 493 -12.06 -17.60 -43.25
N GLN A 494 -12.46 -17.63 -41.97
CA GLN A 494 -13.19 -18.72 -41.37
C GLN A 494 -14.72 -18.46 -41.45
N ILE A 495 -15.49 -19.46 -41.75
CA ILE A 495 -16.96 -19.40 -41.69
C ILE A 495 -17.47 -20.60 -40.88
N LYS A 496 -18.23 -20.31 -39.81
CA LYS A 496 -18.94 -21.31 -39.05
C LYS A 496 -20.29 -21.60 -39.70
N VAL A 497 -20.52 -22.86 -40.04
CA VAL A 497 -21.79 -23.36 -40.57
C VAL A 497 -22.47 -24.20 -39.49
N THR A 498 -23.65 -23.77 -39.07
CA THR A 498 -24.57 -24.56 -38.27
C THR A 498 -25.59 -25.24 -39.12
N LYS A 499 -25.74 -26.57 -39.04
CA LYS A 499 -26.83 -27.34 -39.67
C LYS A 499 -27.97 -27.54 -38.73
#